data_2b7bd24b8d0c435f35b7ddb9ec1d75fe
#
_entry.id   2b7bd24b8d0c435f35b7ddb9ec1d75fe
#
_cell.length_a   1.000
_cell.length_b   1.000
_cell.length_c   1.000
_cell.angle_alpha   90.00
_cell.angle_beta   90.00
_cell.angle_gamma   90.00
#
_symmetry.space_group_name_H-M   'P 1'
#
loop_
_entity.id
_entity.type
_entity.pdbx_description
1 polymer ?
#
loop_
_entity_poly.entity_id
_entity_poly.type
_entity_poly.pdbx_seq_one_letter_code
_entity_poly.pdbx_strand_id
1 'polypeptide(L)'
;DALPICMGYYGLKVHESVLSMGNKVTGATVHFVDEKADHGPIILQKAVEVHEGDTPEILQRRVMEQAEWKILPKAIDLIGAGKVTVEDGIAHIKEQEA
;
A
#
# COMPACT_ATOMS: atom_id res chain seq x y z
N ASP A 1 -0.53 -12.29 -19.22
CA ASP A 1 -1.49 -11.29 -18.79
C ASP A 1 -1.15 -10.77 -17.41
N ALA A 2 -1.28 -9.47 -17.25
CA ALA A 2 -0.96 -8.86 -15.97
C ALA A 2 -2.04 -9.19 -14.93
N LEU A 3 -1.61 -9.49 -13.72
CA LEU A 3 -2.54 -9.63 -12.61
C LEU A 3 -3.15 -8.27 -12.29
N PRO A 4 -4.42 -8.22 -11.93
CA PRO A 4 -5.00 -6.95 -11.50
C PRO A 4 -4.34 -6.46 -10.22
N ILE A 5 -4.26 -5.15 -10.07
CA ILE A 5 -3.71 -4.56 -8.86
C ILE A 5 -4.83 -4.15 -7.92
N CYS A 6 -4.52 -4.11 -6.64
CA CYS A 6 -5.44 -3.66 -5.62
C CYS A 6 -4.70 -2.83 -4.59
N MET A 7 -5.35 -1.74 -4.18
CA MET A 7 -4.92 -0.98 -3.01
C MET A 7 -5.57 -1.64 -1.81
N GLY A 8 -4.78 -1.93 -0.78
CA GLY A 8 -5.34 -2.40 0.47
C GLY A 8 -6.25 -1.31 1.03
N TYR A 9 -7.55 -1.53 0.98
CA TYR A 9 -8.51 -0.56 1.47
C TYR A 9 -8.71 -0.77 2.96
N TYR A 10 -8.31 0.22 3.73
CA TYR A 10 -8.43 0.18 5.17
C TYR A 10 -9.61 1.03 5.62
N GLY A 11 -10.67 0.38 6.08
CA GLY A 11 -11.79 1.08 6.69
C GLY A 11 -11.42 1.63 8.06
N LEU A 12 -12.35 2.36 8.66
CA LEU A 12 -12.11 2.99 9.96
C LEU A 12 -11.74 1.99 11.04
N LYS A 13 -12.26 0.76 10.98
CA LYS A 13 -11.95 -0.26 11.98
C LYS A 13 -10.47 -0.60 12.06
N VAL A 14 -9.79 -0.61 10.93
CA VAL A 14 -8.35 -0.87 10.92
C VAL A 14 -7.62 0.26 11.61
N HIS A 15 -8.00 1.50 11.33
CA HIS A 15 -7.38 2.65 11.97
C HIS A 15 -7.69 2.71 13.46
N GLU A 16 -8.90 2.33 13.86
CA GLU A 16 -9.24 2.20 15.27
C GLU A 16 -8.32 1.18 15.97
N SER A 17 -8.10 0.04 15.32
CA SER A 17 -7.23 -1.00 15.86
C SER A 17 -5.79 -0.51 16.01
N VAL A 18 -5.27 0.16 14.99
CA VAL A 18 -3.93 0.72 15.02
C VAL A 18 -3.76 1.68 16.21
N LEU A 19 -4.75 2.53 16.41
CA LEU A 19 -4.70 3.51 17.50
C LEU A 19 -4.84 2.84 18.86
N SER A 20 -5.73 1.86 18.99
CA SER A 20 -5.96 1.19 20.26
C SER A 20 -4.75 0.40 20.74
N MET A 21 -3.93 -0.08 19.81
CA MET A 21 -2.71 -0.83 20.13
C MET A 21 -1.51 0.07 20.38
N GLY A 22 -1.69 1.37 20.19
CA GLY A 22 -0.60 2.31 20.38
C GLY A 22 0.50 2.25 19.33
N ASN A 23 0.17 1.77 18.13
CA ASN A 23 1.14 1.73 17.04
C ASN A 23 1.64 3.14 16.72
N LYS A 24 2.92 3.23 16.42
CA LYS A 24 3.56 4.52 16.09
C LYS A 24 3.65 4.74 14.60
N VAL A 25 3.50 3.68 13.81
CA VAL A 25 3.61 3.70 12.36
C VAL A 25 2.50 2.84 11.78
N THR A 26 1.91 3.32 10.70
CA THR A 26 0.96 2.57 9.88
C THR A 26 1.34 2.82 8.41
N GLY A 27 0.45 2.61 7.48
CA GLY A 27 0.76 2.90 6.08
C GLY A 27 -0.24 2.31 5.11
N ALA A 28 0.17 2.27 3.86
CA ALA A 28 -0.64 1.72 2.77
C ALA A 28 0.19 0.79 1.90
N THR A 29 -0.48 -0.15 1.25
CA THR A 29 0.15 -1.16 0.42
C THR A 29 -0.61 -1.28 -0.90
N VAL A 30 0.14 -1.32 -2.01
CA VAL A 30 -0.42 -1.68 -3.32
C VAL A 30 0.15 -3.06 -3.67
N HIS A 31 -0.73 -3.99 -3.99
CA HIS A 31 -0.33 -5.36 -4.32
C HIS A 31 -1.12 -5.89 -5.51
N PHE A 32 -0.58 -6.93 -6.14
CA PHE A 32 -1.35 -7.66 -7.14
C PHE A 32 -2.44 -8.47 -6.44
N VAL A 33 -3.53 -8.69 -7.13
CA VAL A 33 -4.61 -9.55 -6.63
C VAL A 33 -4.33 -10.98 -7.07
N ASP A 34 -4.41 -11.91 -6.12
CA ASP A 34 -4.21 -13.32 -6.37
C ASP A 34 -5.48 -14.06 -5.98
N GLU A 35 -5.96 -14.95 -6.85
CA GLU A 35 -7.19 -15.70 -6.60
C GLU A 35 -7.10 -16.62 -5.40
N LYS A 36 -5.89 -17.05 -5.04
CA LYS A 36 -5.70 -18.04 -3.98
C LYS A 36 -5.33 -17.43 -2.65
N ALA A 37 -5.01 -16.14 -2.62
CA ALA A 37 -4.59 -15.46 -1.41
C ALA A 37 -5.37 -14.17 -1.26
N ASP A 38 -5.47 -13.69 -0.03
CA ASP A 38 -6.13 -12.42 0.24
C ASP A 38 -5.40 -11.25 -0.42
N HIS A 39 -4.12 -11.43 -0.67
CA HIS A 39 -3.32 -10.44 -1.36
C HIS A 39 -2.16 -11.15 -2.06
N GLY A 40 -1.79 -10.62 -3.20
CA GLY A 40 -0.67 -11.12 -3.98
C GLY A 40 0.61 -10.37 -3.69
N PRO A 41 1.59 -10.48 -4.58
CA PRO A 41 2.89 -9.81 -4.40
C PRO A 41 2.74 -8.31 -4.20
N ILE A 42 3.50 -7.79 -3.28
CA ILE A 42 3.48 -6.35 -2.94
C ILE A 42 4.31 -5.57 -3.95
N ILE A 43 3.72 -4.51 -4.50
CA ILE A 43 4.38 -3.65 -5.47
C ILE A 43 5.04 -2.48 -4.76
N LEU A 44 4.27 -1.74 -3.96
CA LEU A 44 4.76 -0.57 -3.23
C LEU A 44 4.10 -0.50 -1.86
N GLN A 45 4.85 0.02 -0.91
CA GLN A 45 4.33 0.34 0.42
C GLN A 45 4.86 1.70 0.83
N LYS A 46 4.07 2.39 1.63
CA LYS A 46 4.52 3.66 2.20
C LYS A 46 4.07 3.75 3.65
N ALA A 47 5.03 4.04 4.51
CA ALA A 47 4.77 4.21 5.94
C ALA A 47 4.25 5.61 6.24
N VAL A 48 3.40 5.71 7.24
CA VAL A 48 2.83 6.96 7.72
C VAL A 48 2.91 6.96 9.23
N GLU A 49 3.31 8.07 9.81
CA GLU A 49 3.40 8.20 11.26
C GLU A 49 2.03 8.35 11.89
N VAL A 50 1.88 7.75 13.06
CA VAL A 50 0.70 7.95 13.91
C VAL A 50 1.07 9.03 14.92
N HIS A 51 0.19 10.03 15.06
CA HIS A 51 0.44 11.16 15.95
C HIS A 51 -0.40 11.06 17.21
N GLU A 52 0.10 11.64 18.29
CA GLU A 52 -0.65 11.73 19.52
C GLU A 52 -1.98 12.46 19.27
N GLY A 53 -3.05 11.91 19.82
CA GLY A 53 -4.36 12.52 19.67
C GLY A 53 -5.09 12.24 18.37
N ASP A 54 -4.51 11.39 17.50
CA ASP A 54 -5.19 11.02 16.26
C ASP A 54 -6.50 10.31 16.54
N THR A 55 -7.52 10.67 15.78
CA THR A 55 -8.75 9.89 15.70
C THR A 55 -8.66 8.96 14.49
N PRO A 56 -9.52 7.92 14.42
CA PRO A 56 -9.52 7.05 13.24
C PRO A 56 -9.72 7.83 11.94
N GLU A 57 -10.58 8.84 11.95
CA GLU A 57 -10.85 9.65 10.76
C GLU A 57 -9.63 10.47 10.33
N ILE A 58 -8.95 11.07 11.30
CA ILE A 58 -7.74 11.85 11.03
C ILE A 58 -6.64 10.95 10.47
N LEU A 59 -6.46 9.79 11.08
CA LEU A 59 -5.44 8.84 10.63
C LEU A 59 -5.75 8.32 9.24
N GLN A 60 -7.01 7.96 8.97
CA GLN A 60 -7.44 7.51 7.66
C GLN A 60 -7.11 8.55 6.59
N ARG A 61 -7.43 9.81 6.87
CA ARG A 61 -7.15 10.88 5.92
C ARG A 61 -5.66 11.05 5.68
N ARG A 62 -4.85 10.98 6.74
CA ARG A 62 -3.40 11.10 6.58
C ARG A 62 -2.84 9.96 5.71
N VAL A 63 -3.31 8.74 5.94
CA VAL A 63 -2.88 7.58 5.16
C VAL A 63 -3.28 7.76 3.70
N MET A 64 -4.50 8.22 3.43
CA MET A 64 -4.93 8.48 2.07
C MET A 64 -4.05 9.52 1.39
N GLU A 65 -3.84 10.65 2.04
CA GLU A 65 -3.13 11.77 1.44
C GLU A 65 -1.63 11.53 1.31
N GLN A 66 -1.03 10.91 2.32
CA GLN A 66 0.42 10.75 2.35
C GLN A 66 0.90 9.45 1.74
N ALA A 67 0.04 8.46 1.62
CA ALA A 67 0.44 7.15 1.12
C ALA A 67 -0.38 6.72 -0.09
N GLU A 68 -1.67 6.46 0.08
CA GLU A 68 -2.48 5.85 -0.99
C GLU A 68 -2.46 6.66 -2.27
N TRP A 69 -2.70 7.95 -2.18
CA TRP A 69 -2.77 8.82 -3.35
C TRP A 69 -1.42 9.01 -4.04
N LYS A 70 -0.34 8.64 -3.37
CA LYS A 70 1.01 8.73 -3.95
C LYS A 70 1.46 7.43 -4.56
N ILE A 71 1.23 6.31 -3.87
CA ILE A 71 1.78 5.04 -4.34
C ILE A 71 0.92 4.35 -5.38
N LEU A 72 -0.40 4.58 -5.40
CA LEU A 72 -1.23 3.92 -6.40
C LEU A 72 -0.92 4.40 -7.81
N PRO A 73 -0.89 5.71 -8.09
CA PRO A 73 -0.48 6.15 -9.43
C PRO A 73 0.92 5.70 -9.81
N LYS A 74 1.84 5.71 -8.85
CA LYS A 74 3.20 5.26 -9.12
C LYS A 74 3.25 3.79 -9.49
N ALA A 75 2.49 2.95 -8.79
CA ALA A 75 2.43 1.52 -9.10
C ALA A 75 1.86 1.29 -10.50
N ILE A 76 0.81 2.02 -10.85
CA ILE A 76 0.21 1.92 -12.18
C ILE A 76 1.23 2.31 -13.26
N ASP A 77 1.97 3.38 -13.03
CA ASP A 77 2.99 3.83 -13.97
C ASP A 77 4.11 2.79 -14.13
N LEU A 78 4.56 2.20 -13.03
CA LEU A 78 5.61 1.19 -13.07
C LEU A 78 5.15 -0.06 -13.85
N ILE A 79 3.92 -0.49 -13.63
CA ILE A 79 3.37 -1.63 -14.36
C ILE A 79 3.24 -1.30 -15.83
N GLY A 80 2.69 -0.13 -16.15
CA GLY A 80 2.52 0.29 -17.53
C GLY A 80 3.83 0.43 -18.28
N ALA A 81 4.92 0.75 -17.58
CA ALA A 81 6.25 0.85 -18.17
C ALA A 81 6.97 -0.49 -18.25
N GLY A 82 6.34 -1.58 -17.81
CA GLY A 82 6.96 -2.90 -17.82
C GLY A 82 8.09 -3.07 -16.82
N LYS A 83 8.07 -2.30 -15.76
CA LYS A 83 9.15 -2.30 -14.76
C LYS A 83 8.91 -3.22 -13.57
N VAL A 84 7.79 -3.92 -13.54
CA VAL A 84 7.46 -4.82 -12.44
C VAL A 84 7.47 -6.26 -12.93
N THR A 85 8.25 -7.09 -12.26
CA THR A 85 8.29 -8.52 -12.54
C THR A 85 7.99 -9.27 -11.24
N VAL A 86 7.45 -10.47 -11.36
CA VAL A 86 7.14 -11.30 -10.20
C VAL A 86 7.92 -12.61 -10.33
N GLU A 87 8.71 -12.92 -9.30
CA GLU A 87 9.43 -14.18 -9.21
C GLU A 87 9.25 -14.77 -7.82
N ASP A 88 8.85 -16.02 -7.78
CA ASP A 88 8.65 -16.74 -6.51
C ASP A 88 7.75 -15.98 -5.53
N GLY A 89 6.69 -15.36 -6.07
CA GLY A 89 5.72 -14.64 -5.25
C GLY A 89 6.16 -13.26 -4.79
N ILE A 90 7.32 -12.81 -5.23
CA ILE A 90 7.87 -11.50 -4.86
C ILE A 90 7.87 -10.59 -6.07
N ALA A 91 7.33 -9.39 -5.92
CA ALA A 91 7.38 -8.40 -6.99
C ALA A 91 8.70 -7.64 -6.92
N HIS A 92 9.34 -7.51 -8.06
CA HIS A 92 10.60 -6.78 -8.20
C HIS A 92 10.38 -5.58 -9.11
N ILE A 93 10.91 -4.46 -8.71
CA ILE A 93 10.80 -3.23 -9.50
C ILE A 93 12.16 -2.94 -10.12
N LYS A 94 12.16 -2.79 -11.45
CA LYS A 94 13.36 -2.42 -12.17
C LYS A 94 13.51 -0.91 -12.06
N GLU A 95 14.37 -0.47 -11.18
CA GLU A 95 14.63 0.93 -11.00
C GLU A 95 15.34 1.48 -12.21
N GLN A 96 15.03 2.70 -12.55
CA GLN A 96 15.72 3.38 -13.61
C GLN A 96 17.05 3.88 -13.05
N GLU A 97 18.12 3.56 -13.75
CA GLU A 97 19.42 4.03 -13.32
C GLU A 97 19.55 5.53 -13.52
N ALA A 98 20.17 6.16 -12.56
CA ALA A 98 20.39 7.59 -12.61
C ALA A 98 21.37 7.98 -13.71
#